data_0f3781bbc7b38a49b89e28047b589caa
#
_entry.id   0f3781bbc7b38a49b89e28047b589caa
#
_cell.length_a   1.000
_cell.length_b   1.000
_cell.length_c   1.000
_cell.angle_alpha   90.00
_cell.angle_beta   90.00
_cell.angle_gamma   90.00
#
_symmetry.space_group_name_H-M   'P 1'
#
loop_
_entity.id
_entity.type
_entity.pdbx_description
1 polymer ?
#
loop_
_entity_poly.entity_id
_entity_poly.type
_entity_poly.pdbx_seq_one_letter_code
_entity_poly.pdbx_strand_id
1 'polypeptide(L)'
;AEIVAFDLDSRFVSPEQAERRFRHAAACVKPARLIYKTVDSTLRGNLGPETRGALTGSGRRLAIVAPAFPDAGRTTVGGRQYVDGVALEQTAFARDPKNPIVTSYVMERMAGLEPTRFQVFDAAGNGELDELVGRIGIAEPVVWVGSPGLAAALSRALSPEENAPLAQPPLRASKVLVAIGSLHPANDAQLASLRQAGAVLVTLPEAADPEAVAQEVRAAFARADVVCLMSPRSRAAAADHAAALGAVVSRCTPAFDGL
;
A
#
# COMPACT_ATOMS: atom_id res chain seq x y z
N ALA A 1 -19.37 14.36 -5.01
CA ALA A 1 -18.02 14.91 -4.90
C ALA A 1 -17.13 14.25 -5.96
N GLU A 2 -16.32 15.04 -6.63
CA GLU A 2 -15.35 14.50 -7.58
C GLU A 2 -14.04 14.19 -6.83
N ILE A 3 -13.54 12.97 -6.96
CA ILE A 3 -12.26 12.52 -6.38
C ILE A 3 -11.31 12.27 -7.54
N VAL A 4 -10.14 12.91 -7.47
CA VAL A 4 -9.04 12.68 -8.42
C VAL A 4 -7.90 12.00 -7.69
N ALA A 5 -7.45 10.84 -8.18
CA ALA A 5 -6.31 10.10 -7.65
C ALA A 5 -5.17 10.08 -8.66
N PHE A 6 -3.93 10.28 -8.17
CA PHE A 6 -2.70 10.16 -8.95
C PHE A 6 -1.86 9.03 -8.41
N ASP A 7 -1.52 8.06 -9.24
CA ASP A 7 -0.42 7.15 -8.97
C ASP A 7 0.89 7.81 -9.43
N LEU A 8 1.77 8.11 -8.49
CA LEU A 8 3.02 8.81 -8.75
C LEU A 8 4.23 7.87 -8.78
N ASP A 9 4.04 6.59 -8.49
CA ASP A 9 5.10 5.56 -8.46
C ASP A 9 6.41 6.08 -7.82
N SER A 10 6.28 6.64 -6.62
CA SER A 10 7.35 7.44 -5.98
C SER A 10 8.18 6.67 -4.96
N ARG A 11 7.79 5.44 -4.60
CA ARG A 11 8.42 4.68 -3.51
C ARG A 11 9.90 4.38 -3.76
N PHE A 12 10.27 4.07 -5.00
CA PHE A 12 11.60 3.56 -5.37
C PHE A 12 12.43 4.53 -6.21
N VAL A 13 11.96 5.75 -6.40
CA VAL A 13 12.74 6.81 -7.07
C VAL A 13 13.58 7.61 -6.06
N SER A 14 14.48 8.48 -6.55
CA SER A 14 15.24 9.33 -5.65
C SER A 14 14.33 10.32 -4.89
N PRO A 15 14.74 10.78 -3.70
CA PRO A 15 14.00 11.77 -2.92
C PRO A 15 13.60 13.02 -3.72
N GLU A 16 14.52 13.52 -4.57
CA GLU A 16 14.30 14.70 -5.41
C GLU A 16 13.27 14.41 -6.52
N GLN A 17 13.28 13.22 -7.06
CA GLN A 17 12.28 12.80 -8.06
C GLN A 17 10.90 12.64 -7.42
N ALA A 18 10.83 12.02 -6.24
CA ALA A 18 9.60 11.89 -5.49
C ALA A 18 8.99 13.27 -5.16
N GLU A 19 9.79 14.20 -4.66
CA GLU A 19 9.37 15.58 -4.39
C GLU A 19 8.84 16.28 -5.63
N ARG A 20 9.55 16.19 -6.76
CA ARG A 20 9.10 16.83 -8.03
C ARG A 20 7.76 16.27 -8.50
N ARG A 21 7.57 14.94 -8.44
CA ARG A 21 6.30 14.28 -8.83
C ARG A 21 5.15 14.79 -7.98
N PHE A 22 5.31 14.80 -6.66
CA PHE A 22 4.28 15.30 -5.73
C PHE A 22 4.01 16.79 -5.90
N ARG A 23 5.04 17.61 -6.10
CA ARG A 23 4.88 19.05 -6.36
C ARG A 23 4.06 19.29 -7.62
N HIS A 24 4.33 18.58 -8.70
CA HIS A 24 3.60 18.74 -9.95
C HIS A 24 2.13 18.30 -9.78
N ALA A 25 1.88 17.12 -9.25
CA ALA A 25 0.52 16.61 -9.03
C ALA A 25 -0.30 17.52 -8.11
N ALA A 26 0.28 17.97 -7.00
CA ALA A 26 -0.40 18.86 -6.07
C ALA A 26 -0.70 20.25 -6.67
N ALA A 27 0.15 20.74 -7.58
CA ALA A 27 -0.10 21.98 -8.32
C ALA A 27 -1.31 21.86 -9.26
N CYS A 28 -1.51 20.69 -9.89
CA CYS A 28 -2.66 20.44 -10.77
C CYS A 28 -4.00 20.45 -10.02
N VAL A 29 -4.00 20.11 -8.72
CA VAL A 29 -5.20 20.05 -7.87
C VAL A 29 -5.23 21.17 -6.82
N LYS A 30 -4.48 22.23 -7.01
CA LYS A 30 -4.39 23.35 -6.05
C LYS A 30 -5.75 23.87 -5.55
N PRO A 31 -6.82 23.94 -6.38
CA PRO A 31 -8.15 24.35 -5.92
C PRO A 31 -8.90 23.31 -5.10
N ALA A 32 -8.39 22.07 -4.98
CA ALA A 32 -9.09 21.02 -4.24
C ALA A 32 -9.36 21.43 -2.79
N ARG A 33 -10.57 21.17 -2.33
CA ARG A 33 -10.98 21.42 -0.94
C ARG A 33 -10.15 20.61 0.04
N LEU A 34 -9.88 19.35 -0.26
CA LEU A 34 -9.07 18.44 0.54
C LEU A 34 -7.93 17.88 -0.30
N ILE A 35 -6.73 17.84 0.24
CA ILE A 35 -5.58 17.15 -0.36
C ILE A 35 -5.12 16.07 0.60
N TYR A 36 -5.14 14.83 0.14
CA TYR A 36 -4.68 13.66 0.86
C TYR A 36 -3.45 13.05 0.19
N LYS A 37 -2.38 12.95 0.94
CA LYS A 37 -1.15 12.26 0.54
C LYS A 37 -1.08 10.91 1.23
N THR A 38 -1.27 9.85 0.46
CA THR A 38 -1.19 8.48 0.99
C THR A 38 0.23 8.12 1.41
N VAL A 39 0.38 7.42 2.53
CA VAL A 39 1.63 6.81 2.96
C VAL A 39 1.45 5.32 3.21
N ASP A 40 2.54 4.58 3.08
CA ASP A 40 2.61 3.20 3.55
C ASP A 40 2.53 3.18 5.08
N SER A 41 1.60 2.41 5.65
CA SER A 41 1.45 2.28 7.11
C SER A 41 2.69 1.69 7.80
N THR A 42 3.66 1.17 7.03
CA THR A 42 4.97 0.73 7.51
C THR A 42 6.09 1.71 7.17
N LEU A 43 5.76 2.98 6.85
CA LEU A 43 6.66 4.10 6.62
C LEU A 43 7.71 3.89 5.51
N ARG A 44 7.50 2.97 4.56
CA ARG A 44 8.38 2.80 3.40
C ARG A 44 8.19 3.93 2.40
N GLY A 45 9.25 4.27 1.68
CA GLY A 45 9.23 5.31 0.64
C GLY A 45 9.79 6.66 1.11
N ASN A 46 9.51 7.69 0.34
CA ASN A 46 10.11 9.03 0.46
C ASN A 46 9.20 10.00 1.21
N LEU A 47 8.75 9.66 2.45
CA LEU A 47 7.70 10.40 3.16
C LEU A 47 7.95 11.92 3.26
N GLY A 48 9.11 12.34 3.74
CA GLY A 48 9.47 13.76 3.89
C GLY A 48 9.51 14.52 2.55
N PRO A 49 10.30 14.06 1.55
CA PRO A 49 10.36 14.66 0.23
C PRO A 49 9.00 14.75 -0.47
N GLU A 50 8.20 13.67 -0.44
CA GLU A 50 6.85 13.64 -1.01
C GLU A 50 5.93 14.65 -0.34
N THR A 51 5.97 14.75 1.00
CA THR A 51 5.16 15.71 1.76
C THR A 51 5.59 17.15 1.46
N ARG A 52 6.91 17.41 1.35
CA ARG A 52 7.44 18.72 0.95
C ARG A 52 6.95 19.10 -0.45
N GLY A 53 6.97 18.17 -1.39
CA GLY A 53 6.43 18.35 -2.73
C GLY A 53 4.94 18.70 -2.72
N ALA A 54 4.15 17.97 -1.95
CA ALA A 54 2.70 18.21 -1.82
C ALA A 54 2.40 19.59 -1.23
N LEU A 55 3.10 20.00 -0.16
CA LEU A 55 2.97 21.33 0.44
C LEU A 55 3.34 22.44 -0.54
N THR A 56 4.49 22.28 -1.23
CA THR A 56 4.97 23.29 -2.18
C THR A 56 4.05 23.43 -3.38
N GLY A 57 3.60 22.31 -3.97
CA GLY A 57 2.73 22.32 -5.14
C GLY A 57 1.36 22.89 -4.85
N SER A 58 0.75 22.49 -3.72
CA SER A 58 -0.57 22.97 -3.34
C SER A 58 -0.58 24.40 -2.77
N GLY A 59 0.57 24.92 -2.33
CA GLY A 59 0.68 26.18 -1.62
C GLY A 59 0.19 26.10 -0.16
N ARG A 60 -0.10 24.92 0.36
CA ARG A 60 -0.50 24.72 1.76
C ARG A 60 0.70 24.84 2.69
N ARG A 61 0.46 25.27 3.93
CA ARG A 61 1.55 25.61 4.86
C ARG A 61 1.86 24.49 5.84
N LEU A 62 0.88 23.63 6.15
CA LEU A 62 0.95 22.61 7.19
C LEU A 62 0.54 21.24 6.67
N ALA A 63 1.27 20.21 7.08
CA ALA A 63 0.87 18.81 6.89
C ALA A 63 0.45 18.18 8.24
N ILE A 64 -0.68 17.49 8.25
CA ILE A 64 -1.16 16.68 9.37
C ILE A 64 -0.80 15.23 9.07
N VAL A 65 0.10 14.66 9.87
CA VAL A 65 0.70 13.34 9.63
C VAL A 65 0.17 12.34 10.64
N ALA A 66 -0.63 11.38 10.19
CA ALA A 66 -1.17 10.30 11.02
C ALA A 66 -1.11 8.97 10.23
N PRO A 67 0.01 8.23 10.31
CA PRO A 67 0.23 7.04 9.50
C PRO A 67 -0.43 5.77 10.06
N ALA A 68 -1.10 5.84 11.19
CA ALA A 68 -1.76 4.68 11.81
C ALA A 68 -2.84 4.06 10.91
N PHE A 69 -2.95 2.73 10.98
CA PHE A 69 -4.00 1.93 10.39
C PHE A 69 -4.41 0.83 11.37
N PRO A 70 -5.23 1.18 12.39
CA PRO A 70 -5.55 0.27 13.49
C PRO A 70 -6.19 -1.04 13.05
N ASP A 71 -7.09 -1.02 12.05
CA ASP A 71 -7.75 -2.23 11.52
C ASP A 71 -6.76 -3.25 10.92
N ALA A 72 -5.57 -2.79 10.58
CA ALA A 72 -4.49 -3.64 10.10
C ALA A 72 -3.37 -3.84 11.15
N GLY A 73 -3.61 -3.53 12.42
CA GLY A 73 -2.64 -3.66 13.51
C GLY A 73 -1.50 -2.64 13.46
N ARG A 74 -1.66 -1.50 12.74
CA ARG A 74 -0.63 -0.45 12.68
C ARG A 74 -1.05 0.72 13.54
N THR A 75 -0.27 0.97 14.59
CA THR A 75 -0.54 2.05 15.56
C THR A 75 0.64 3.02 15.63
N THR A 76 0.35 4.28 15.94
CA THR A 76 1.37 5.29 16.25
C THR A 76 1.23 5.68 17.70
N VAL A 77 2.28 5.48 18.50
CA VAL A 77 2.29 5.79 19.94
C VAL A 77 3.63 6.43 20.31
N GLY A 78 3.61 7.61 20.92
CA GLY A 78 4.81 8.37 21.25
C GLY A 78 5.63 8.73 20.00
N GLY A 79 4.97 9.01 18.88
CA GLY A 79 5.60 9.30 17.59
C GLY A 79 6.27 8.11 16.92
N ARG A 80 6.09 6.89 17.45
CA ARG A 80 6.63 5.64 16.90
C ARG A 80 5.54 4.80 16.27
N GLN A 81 5.86 4.23 15.12
CA GLN A 81 4.98 3.34 14.38
C GLN A 81 5.23 1.87 14.77
N TYR A 82 4.15 1.15 15.02
CA TYR A 82 4.16 -0.26 15.41
C TYR A 82 3.35 -1.10 14.42
N VAL A 83 3.67 -2.38 14.35
CA VAL A 83 2.88 -3.42 13.69
C VAL A 83 2.62 -4.50 14.74
N ASP A 84 1.35 -4.73 15.07
CA ASP A 84 0.92 -5.71 16.07
C ASP A 84 1.68 -5.55 17.41
N GLY A 85 1.90 -4.31 17.83
CA GLY A 85 2.62 -3.95 19.05
C GLY A 85 4.14 -4.02 18.97
N VAL A 86 4.72 -4.40 17.81
CA VAL A 86 6.17 -4.48 17.58
C VAL A 86 6.64 -3.26 16.80
N ALA A 87 7.71 -2.58 17.25
CA ALA A 87 8.27 -1.43 16.56
C ALA A 87 8.78 -1.82 15.16
N LEU A 88 8.58 -0.96 14.15
CA LEU A 88 8.83 -1.29 12.73
C LEU A 88 10.23 -1.85 12.47
N GLU A 89 11.26 -1.27 13.07
CA GLU A 89 12.66 -1.71 12.91
C GLU A 89 12.94 -3.08 13.52
N GLN A 90 12.01 -3.64 14.29
CA GLN A 90 12.09 -4.99 14.87
C GLN A 90 11.26 -6.02 14.09
N THR A 91 10.54 -5.59 13.08
CA THR A 91 9.69 -6.44 12.25
C THR A 91 10.40 -6.97 11.00
N ALA A 92 9.70 -7.77 10.20
CA ALA A 92 10.20 -8.20 8.89
C ALA A 92 10.47 -7.03 7.93
N PHE A 93 9.82 -5.87 8.13
CA PHE A 93 10.01 -4.67 7.31
C PHE A 93 11.41 -4.06 7.46
N ALA A 94 12.12 -4.29 8.57
CA ALA A 94 13.52 -3.92 8.74
C ALA A 94 14.45 -4.62 7.71
N ARG A 95 14.03 -5.76 7.19
CA ARG A 95 14.76 -6.58 6.23
C ARG A 95 14.16 -6.56 4.83
N ASP A 96 13.29 -5.58 4.53
CA ASP A 96 12.78 -5.40 3.17
C ASP A 96 13.96 -5.17 2.21
N PRO A 97 14.10 -5.98 1.13
CA PRO A 97 15.28 -5.93 0.28
C PRO A 97 15.40 -4.63 -0.54
N LYS A 98 14.29 -3.94 -0.78
CA LYS A 98 14.25 -2.70 -1.59
C LYS A 98 14.10 -1.45 -0.75
N ASN A 99 13.48 -1.54 0.42
CA ASN A 99 13.17 -0.39 1.25
C ASN A 99 13.20 -0.77 2.74
N PRO A 100 14.40 -1.12 3.30
CA PRO A 100 14.54 -1.54 4.68
C PRO A 100 14.14 -0.40 5.63
N ILE A 101 13.40 -0.73 6.69
CA ILE A 101 13.01 0.23 7.72
C ILE A 101 14.05 0.19 8.84
N VAL A 102 14.71 1.32 9.05
CA VAL A 102 15.77 1.47 10.06
C VAL A 102 15.30 2.20 11.31
N THR A 103 14.11 2.80 11.25
CA THR A 103 13.51 3.55 12.38
C THR A 103 11.99 3.48 12.33
N SER A 104 11.37 3.39 13.49
CA SER A 104 9.92 3.54 13.66
C SER A 104 9.49 4.98 13.96
N TYR A 105 10.43 5.90 14.21
CA TYR A 105 10.07 7.29 14.50
C TYR A 105 9.58 8.00 13.24
N VAL A 106 8.30 8.43 13.28
CA VAL A 106 7.67 9.12 12.15
C VAL A 106 8.38 10.43 11.84
N MET A 107 8.82 11.18 12.87
CA MET A 107 9.58 12.42 12.71
C MET A 107 10.86 12.24 11.88
N GLU A 108 11.60 11.15 12.10
CA GLU A 108 12.82 10.86 11.35
C GLU A 108 12.52 10.55 9.87
N ARG A 109 11.36 9.95 9.58
CA ARG A 109 10.89 9.72 8.21
C ARG A 109 10.43 10.99 7.49
N MET A 110 10.21 12.08 8.24
CA MET A 110 9.92 13.42 7.72
C MET A 110 11.18 14.26 7.52
N ALA A 111 12.37 13.67 7.60
CA ALA A 111 13.64 14.36 7.43
C ALA A 111 13.69 15.21 6.15
N GLY A 112 14.28 16.39 6.24
CA GLY A 112 14.36 17.38 5.15
C GLY A 112 13.13 18.27 5.01
N LEU A 113 12.09 18.09 5.85
CA LEU A 113 10.99 19.03 5.99
C LEU A 113 11.17 19.83 7.30
N GLU A 114 10.94 21.14 7.24
CA GLU A 114 11.02 22.00 8.43
C GLU A 114 10.01 21.55 9.50
N PRO A 115 10.41 21.43 10.79
CA PRO A 115 9.52 20.96 11.85
C PRO A 115 8.23 21.78 12.02
N THR A 116 8.25 23.04 11.66
CA THR A 116 7.07 23.95 11.69
C THR A 116 6.06 23.69 10.57
N ARG A 117 6.43 22.86 9.59
CA ARG A 117 5.61 22.56 8.40
C ARG A 117 4.79 21.30 8.53
N PHE A 118 4.92 20.54 9.61
CA PHE A 118 4.14 19.33 9.83
C PHE A 118 3.93 19.04 11.31
N GLN A 119 2.87 18.30 11.62
CA GLN A 119 2.59 17.76 12.95
C GLN A 119 2.30 16.28 12.84
N VAL A 120 2.96 15.48 13.69
CA VAL A 120 2.73 14.03 13.80
C VAL A 120 1.74 13.79 14.91
N PHE A 121 0.74 12.94 14.64
CA PHE A 121 -0.29 12.56 15.59
C PHE A 121 -0.27 11.07 15.85
N ASP A 122 -0.36 10.73 17.11
CA ASP A 122 -0.53 9.36 17.57
C ASP A 122 -1.97 8.90 17.33
N ALA A 123 -2.12 7.61 17.06
CA ALA A 123 -3.39 6.92 17.05
C ALA A 123 -3.18 5.42 17.27
N ALA A 124 -3.78 4.88 18.32
CA ALA A 124 -3.82 3.46 18.62
C ALA A 124 -5.14 2.82 18.17
N GLY A 125 -6.18 3.63 17.92
CA GLY A 125 -7.50 3.21 17.47
C GLY A 125 -8.11 4.14 16.41
N ASN A 126 -9.18 3.68 15.75
CA ASN A 126 -9.89 4.48 14.75
C ASN A 126 -10.56 5.72 15.36
N GLY A 127 -11.05 5.63 16.62
CA GLY A 127 -11.67 6.76 17.31
C GLY A 127 -10.72 7.95 17.45
N GLU A 128 -9.44 7.71 17.72
CA GLU A 128 -8.43 8.79 17.83
C GLU A 128 -8.17 9.47 16.48
N LEU A 129 -8.28 8.73 15.37
CA LEU A 129 -8.22 9.31 14.02
C LEU A 129 -9.47 10.15 13.71
N ASP A 130 -10.65 9.70 14.15
CA ASP A 130 -11.90 10.47 14.00
C ASP A 130 -11.86 11.76 14.84
N GLU A 131 -11.36 11.68 16.07
CA GLU A 131 -11.17 12.85 16.95
C GLU A 131 -10.16 13.84 16.34
N LEU A 132 -9.06 13.33 15.77
CA LEU A 132 -8.08 14.17 15.08
C LEU A 132 -8.72 14.93 13.92
N VAL A 133 -9.48 14.24 13.06
CA VAL A 133 -10.16 14.85 11.92
C VAL A 133 -11.20 15.88 12.39
N GLY A 134 -11.98 15.57 13.44
CA GLY A 134 -12.94 16.47 14.02
C GLY A 134 -12.31 17.73 14.62
N ARG A 135 -11.17 17.58 15.31
CA ARG A 135 -10.44 18.69 15.93
C ARG A 135 -9.78 19.62 14.92
N ILE A 136 -9.17 19.09 13.86
CA ILE A 136 -8.54 19.91 12.80
C ILE A 136 -9.61 20.51 11.90
N GLY A 137 -10.62 19.72 11.53
CA GLY A 137 -11.67 20.10 10.59
C GLY A 137 -11.26 19.89 9.13
N ILE A 138 -12.16 19.31 8.35
CA ILE A 138 -11.93 18.98 6.93
C ILE A 138 -11.84 20.21 6.02
N ALA A 139 -12.24 21.39 6.51
CA ALA A 139 -12.17 22.65 5.77
C ALA A 139 -10.81 23.35 5.88
N GLU A 140 -9.97 22.93 6.84
CA GLU A 140 -8.67 23.52 7.03
C GLU A 140 -7.76 23.29 5.81
N PRO A 141 -7.00 24.30 5.36
CA PRO A 141 -6.15 24.21 4.20
C PRO A 141 -4.82 23.49 4.49
N VAL A 142 -4.90 22.27 5.05
CA VAL A 142 -3.77 21.41 5.35
C VAL A 142 -3.58 20.31 4.31
N VAL A 143 -2.38 19.75 4.20
CA VAL A 143 -2.15 18.48 3.51
C VAL A 143 -2.32 17.37 4.54
N TRP A 144 -3.32 16.52 4.35
CA TRP A 144 -3.49 15.31 5.14
C TRP A 144 -2.52 14.23 4.66
N VAL A 145 -1.73 13.69 5.54
CA VAL A 145 -0.69 12.68 5.24
C VAL A 145 -0.93 11.46 6.11
N GLY A 146 -1.36 10.36 5.50
CA GLY A 146 -1.70 9.17 6.28
C GLY A 146 -1.87 7.91 5.46
N SER A 147 -2.13 6.83 6.17
CA SER A 147 -2.43 5.51 5.66
C SER A 147 -3.96 5.32 5.51
N PRO A 148 -4.46 4.13 5.08
CA PRO A 148 -5.90 3.91 4.97
C PRO A 148 -6.73 4.25 6.21
N GLY A 149 -6.14 4.18 7.41
CA GLY A 149 -6.85 4.57 8.65
C GLY A 149 -7.29 6.03 8.66
N LEU A 150 -6.38 6.95 8.36
CA LEU A 150 -6.71 8.37 8.26
C LEU A 150 -7.65 8.67 7.08
N ALA A 151 -7.49 7.97 5.95
CA ALA A 151 -8.39 8.10 4.81
C ALA A 151 -9.83 7.71 5.18
N ALA A 152 -9.99 6.62 5.94
CA ALA A 152 -11.29 6.18 6.43
C ALA A 152 -11.93 7.20 7.39
N ALA A 153 -11.15 7.80 8.31
CA ALA A 153 -11.63 8.84 9.20
C ALA A 153 -12.10 10.09 8.42
N LEU A 154 -11.33 10.52 7.42
CA LEU A 154 -11.71 11.63 6.54
C LEU A 154 -12.98 11.30 5.73
N SER A 155 -13.12 10.07 5.25
CA SER A 155 -14.32 9.61 4.54
C SER A 155 -15.55 9.69 5.42
N ARG A 156 -15.48 9.23 6.66
CA ARG A 156 -16.59 9.35 7.64
C ARG A 156 -16.96 10.81 7.91
N ALA A 157 -15.98 11.70 8.00
CA ALA A 157 -16.24 13.13 8.21
C ALA A 157 -16.82 13.83 6.98
N LEU A 158 -16.53 13.35 5.77
CA LEU A 158 -17.06 13.91 4.52
C LEU A 158 -18.48 13.45 4.21
N SER A 159 -18.84 12.22 4.57
CA SER A 159 -20.13 11.59 4.27
C SER A 159 -20.64 10.80 5.48
N PRO A 160 -21.11 11.48 6.53
CA PRO A 160 -21.51 10.80 7.77
C PRO A 160 -22.73 9.88 7.60
N GLU A 161 -23.56 10.10 6.57
CA GLU A 161 -24.79 9.33 6.32
C GLU A 161 -24.62 8.17 5.31
N GLU A 162 -23.53 8.14 4.54
CA GLU A 162 -23.32 7.18 3.43
C GLU A 162 -22.35 6.04 3.76
N ASN A 163 -22.04 5.81 5.02
CA ASN A 163 -21.08 4.77 5.44
C ASN A 163 -21.64 3.33 5.40
N ALA A 164 -22.72 3.09 4.66
CA ALA A 164 -23.13 1.74 4.34
C ALA A 164 -22.10 1.10 3.39
N PRO A 165 -21.57 -0.11 3.68
CA PRO A 165 -20.75 -0.83 2.72
C PRO A 165 -21.53 -0.92 1.41
N LEU A 166 -20.95 -0.46 0.30
CA LEU A 166 -21.49 -0.78 -1.01
C LEU A 166 -21.50 -2.31 -1.10
N ALA A 167 -22.70 -2.89 -1.04
CA ALA A 167 -22.87 -4.32 -1.26
C ALA A 167 -22.47 -4.59 -2.72
N GLN A 168 -21.20 -4.87 -2.95
CA GLN A 168 -20.77 -5.39 -4.23
C GLN A 168 -21.32 -6.81 -4.34
N PRO A 169 -22.01 -7.16 -5.43
CA PRO A 169 -22.39 -8.53 -5.66
C PRO A 169 -21.10 -9.37 -5.64
N PRO A 170 -21.10 -10.55 -4.99
CA PRO A 170 -19.92 -11.38 -4.95
C PRO A 170 -19.47 -11.68 -6.39
N LEU A 171 -18.21 -11.37 -6.69
CA LEU A 171 -17.60 -11.79 -7.95
C LEU A 171 -17.66 -13.32 -8.01
N ARG A 172 -18.39 -13.84 -9.00
CA ARG A 172 -18.47 -15.29 -9.24
C ARG A 172 -17.46 -15.62 -10.32
N ALA A 173 -16.33 -16.19 -9.90
CA ALA A 173 -15.36 -16.78 -10.80
C ALA A 173 -15.43 -18.30 -10.67
N SER A 174 -15.39 -19.01 -11.79
CA SER A 174 -15.36 -20.48 -11.81
C SER A 174 -13.93 -21.00 -11.74
N LYS A 175 -12.98 -20.23 -12.26
CA LYS A 175 -11.54 -20.52 -12.23
C LYS A 175 -10.76 -19.27 -11.83
N VAL A 176 -9.92 -19.39 -10.81
CA VAL A 176 -9.18 -18.26 -10.23
C VAL A 176 -7.69 -18.53 -10.29
N LEU A 177 -6.95 -17.58 -10.90
CA LEU A 177 -5.50 -17.56 -10.85
C LEU A 177 -5.05 -16.58 -9.77
N VAL A 178 -4.30 -17.06 -8.77
CA VAL A 178 -3.70 -16.24 -7.71
C VAL A 178 -2.22 -16.04 -8.01
N ALA A 179 -1.80 -14.85 -8.43
CA ALA A 179 -0.41 -14.55 -8.72
C ALA A 179 0.28 -13.91 -7.50
N ILE A 180 1.35 -14.54 -6.99
CA ILE A 180 2.03 -14.14 -5.76
C ILE A 180 3.50 -13.85 -6.04
N GLY A 181 3.86 -12.56 -6.06
CA GLY A 181 5.25 -12.08 -6.20
C GLY A 181 5.94 -11.75 -4.88
N SER A 182 5.21 -11.64 -3.77
CA SER A 182 5.73 -11.20 -2.49
C SER A 182 6.36 -12.35 -1.68
N LEU A 183 7.53 -12.07 -1.08
CA LEU A 183 8.23 -12.98 -0.16
C LEU A 183 7.82 -12.78 1.31
N HIS A 184 6.76 -12.01 1.59
CA HIS A 184 6.31 -11.76 2.96
C HIS A 184 5.88 -13.06 3.64
N PRO A 185 6.28 -13.32 4.91
CA PRO A 185 5.95 -14.58 5.61
C PRO A 185 4.46 -14.90 5.71
N ALA A 186 3.58 -13.89 5.75
CA ALA A 186 2.13 -14.09 5.76
C ALA A 186 1.63 -14.89 4.53
N ASN A 187 2.31 -14.80 3.39
CA ASN A 187 1.96 -15.56 2.20
C ASN A 187 2.13 -17.06 2.39
N ASP A 188 3.03 -17.51 3.27
CA ASP A 188 3.25 -18.94 3.53
C ASP A 188 2.02 -19.54 4.21
N ALA A 189 1.45 -18.86 5.19
CA ALA A 189 0.22 -19.30 5.87
C ALA A 189 -0.98 -19.27 4.92
N GLN A 190 -1.11 -18.21 4.09
CA GLN A 190 -2.17 -18.09 3.10
C GLN A 190 -2.11 -19.21 2.05
N LEU A 191 -0.91 -19.48 1.53
CA LEU A 191 -0.68 -20.58 0.58
C LEU A 191 -0.98 -21.95 1.18
N ALA A 192 -0.61 -22.18 2.45
CA ALA A 192 -0.95 -23.42 3.14
C ALA A 192 -2.48 -23.60 3.23
N SER A 193 -3.21 -22.54 3.57
CA SER A 193 -4.68 -22.57 3.62
C SER A 193 -5.31 -22.81 2.25
N LEU A 194 -4.82 -22.14 1.19
CA LEU A 194 -5.30 -22.38 -0.18
C LEU A 194 -5.04 -23.81 -0.65
N ARG A 195 -3.86 -24.35 -0.33
CA ARG A 195 -3.51 -25.73 -0.66
C ARG A 195 -4.43 -26.74 0.06
N GLN A 196 -4.73 -26.50 1.33
CA GLN A 196 -5.69 -27.33 2.09
C GLN A 196 -7.10 -27.26 1.49
N ALA A 197 -7.46 -26.11 0.90
CA ALA A 197 -8.73 -25.93 0.19
C ALA A 197 -8.72 -26.50 -1.25
N GLY A 198 -7.65 -27.19 -1.66
CA GLY A 198 -7.58 -27.87 -2.97
C GLY A 198 -6.92 -27.05 -4.08
N ALA A 199 -6.30 -25.90 -3.79
CA ALA A 199 -5.58 -25.15 -4.81
C ALA A 199 -4.30 -25.88 -5.26
N VAL A 200 -3.99 -25.78 -6.54
CA VAL A 200 -2.73 -26.27 -7.13
C VAL A 200 -1.71 -25.13 -7.15
N LEU A 201 -0.49 -25.41 -6.68
CA LEU A 201 0.61 -24.45 -6.64
C LEU A 201 1.58 -24.72 -7.81
N VAL A 202 1.87 -23.66 -8.57
CA VAL A 202 2.86 -23.61 -9.64
C VAL A 202 3.93 -22.60 -9.25
N THR A 203 5.20 -22.99 -9.24
CA THR A 203 6.30 -22.10 -8.92
C THR A 203 7.02 -21.67 -10.19
N LEU A 204 7.19 -20.36 -10.40
CA LEU A 204 7.98 -19.82 -11.49
C LEU A 204 9.46 -20.20 -11.28
N PRO A 205 10.13 -20.92 -12.18
CA PRO A 205 11.55 -21.15 -12.11
C PRO A 205 12.37 -19.87 -12.27
N GLU A 206 13.63 -19.83 -11.75
CA GLU A 206 14.50 -18.63 -11.87
C GLU A 206 14.80 -18.28 -13.34
N ALA A 207 14.97 -19.27 -14.20
CA ALA A 207 15.16 -19.12 -15.65
C ALA A 207 13.94 -19.73 -16.38
N ALA A 208 12.79 -19.09 -16.24
CA ALA A 208 11.54 -19.60 -16.79
C ALA A 208 11.34 -19.18 -18.25
N ASP A 209 10.94 -20.13 -19.10
CA ASP A 209 10.19 -19.84 -20.30
C ASP A 209 8.73 -19.55 -19.90
N PRO A 210 8.21 -18.32 -20.09
CA PRO A 210 6.86 -17.98 -19.69
C PRO A 210 5.78 -18.84 -20.38
N GLU A 211 6.04 -19.35 -21.60
CA GLU A 211 5.07 -20.22 -22.28
C GLU A 211 5.00 -21.61 -21.64
N ALA A 212 6.15 -22.20 -21.28
CA ALA A 212 6.18 -23.49 -20.61
C ALA A 212 5.44 -23.44 -19.25
N VAL A 213 5.66 -22.37 -18.46
CA VAL A 213 4.96 -22.17 -17.19
C VAL A 213 3.47 -21.92 -17.41
N ALA A 214 3.09 -21.17 -18.44
CA ALA A 214 1.68 -20.95 -18.77
C ALA A 214 0.97 -22.26 -19.16
N GLN A 215 1.66 -23.18 -19.84
CA GLN A 215 1.13 -24.51 -20.13
C GLN A 215 0.91 -25.31 -18.83
N GLU A 216 1.84 -25.25 -17.88
CA GLU A 216 1.69 -25.89 -16.57
C GLU A 216 0.49 -25.33 -15.80
N VAL A 217 0.32 -23.99 -15.76
CA VAL A 217 -0.83 -23.31 -15.15
C VAL A 217 -2.15 -23.77 -15.81
N ARG A 218 -2.21 -23.80 -17.14
CA ARG A 218 -3.40 -24.28 -17.87
C ARG A 218 -3.73 -25.74 -17.56
N ALA A 219 -2.70 -26.60 -17.49
CA ALA A 219 -2.87 -27.99 -17.11
C ALA A 219 -3.33 -28.16 -15.64
N ALA A 220 -2.90 -27.27 -14.75
CA ALA A 220 -3.34 -27.26 -13.37
C ALA A 220 -4.86 -26.96 -13.23
N PHE A 221 -5.42 -26.10 -14.09
CA PHE A 221 -6.86 -25.83 -14.13
C PHE A 221 -7.74 -27.01 -14.57
N ALA A 222 -7.17 -28.08 -15.11
CA ALA A 222 -7.90 -29.33 -15.33
C ALA A 222 -8.12 -30.11 -14.03
N ARG A 223 -7.40 -29.75 -12.94
CA ARG A 223 -7.41 -30.50 -11.66
C ARG A 223 -7.92 -29.67 -10.48
N ALA A 224 -8.01 -28.35 -10.62
CA ALA A 224 -8.45 -27.43 -9.56
C ALA A 224 -9.07 -26.16 -10.13
N ASP A 225 -10.00 -25.57 -9.38
CA ASP A 225 -10.62 -24.29 -9.73
C ASP A 225 -9.76 -23.10 -9.30
N VAL A 226 -8.83 -23.31 -8.36
CA VAL A 226 -7.87 -22.30 -7.90
C VAL A 226 -6.46 -22.78 -8.20
N VAL A 227 -5.70 -21.95 -8.92
CA VAL A 227 -4.27 -22.18 -9.19
C VAL A 227 -3.47 -20.99 -8.64
N CYS A 228 -2.43 -21.27 -7.86
CA CYS A 228 -1.52 -20.27 -7.33
C CYS A 228 -0.21 -20.28 -8.11
N LEU A 229 0.08 -19.21 -8.83
CA LEU A 229 1.38 -18.98 -9.49
C LEU A 229 2.28 -18.15 -8.58
N MET A 230 3.43 -18.66 -8.20
CA MET A 230 4.33 -18.03 -7.22
C MET A 230 5.68 -17.69 -7.84
N SER A 231 6.28 -16.56 -7.42
CA SER A 231 7.69 -16.29 -7.67
C SER A 231 8.60 -17.28 -6.92
N PRO A 232 9.84 -17.51 -7.40
CA PRO A 232 10.81 -18.27 -6.64
C PRO A 232 11.08 -17.63 -5.28
N ARG A 233 11.39 -18.44 -4.28
CA ARG A 233 11.69 -17.97 -2.92
C ARG A 233 13.14 -17.46 -2.76
N SER A 234 13.93 -17.43 -3.83
CA SER A 234 15.28 -16.89 -3.78
C SER A 234 15.27 -15.36 -3.81
N ARG A 235 16.19 -14.75 -3.04
CA ARG A 235 16.34 -13.29 -2.98
C ARG A 235 17.19 -12.72 -4.12
N ALA A 236 17.79 -13.58 -4.94
CA ALA A 236 18.85 -13.18 -5.86
C ALA A 236 18.39 -12.40 -7.10
N ALA A 237 17.10 -12.43 -7.46
CA ALA A 237 16.60 -11.84 -8.70
C ALA A 237 15.22 -11.15 -8.57
N ALA A 238 14.99 -10.42 -7.49
CA ALA A 238 13.66 -9.84 -7.21
C ALA A 238 13.14 -8.83 -8.25
N ALA A 239 14.00 -8.31 -9.15
CA ALA A 239 13.60 -7.29 -10.13
C ALA A 239 12.85 -7.88 -11.34
N ASP A 240 13.19 -9.10 -11.77
CA ASP A 240 12.64 -9.66 -13.01
C ASP A 240 11.42 -10.55 -12.80
N HIS A 241 11.16 -10.98 -11.55
CA HIS A 241 10.05 -11.89 -11.27
C HIS A 241 8.68 -11.27 -11.53
N ALA A 242 8.49 -9.97 -11.32
CA ALA A 242 7.21 -9.30 -11.58
C ALA A 242 6.88 -9.30 -13.08
N ALA A 243 7.86 -9.01 -13.93
CA ALA A 243 7.70 -9.06 -15.38
C ALA A 243 7.43 -10.48 -15.87
N ALA A 244 8.18 -11.47 -15.34
CA ALA A 244 8.00 -12.88 -15.68
C ALA A 244 6.63 -13.41 -15.23
N LEU A 245 6.17 -13.10 -14.01
CA LEU A 245 4.80 -13.42 -13.56
C LEU A 245 3.75 -12.81 -14.49
N GLY A 246 3.88 -11.52 -14.82
CA GLY A 246 2.97 -10.81 -15.72
C GLY A 246 2.93 -11.45 -17.11
N ALA A 247 4.09 -11.89 -17.63
CA ALA A 247 4.19 -12.58 -18.92
C ALA A 247 3.48 -13.94 -18.92
N VAL A 248 3.55 -14.70 -17.81
CA VAL A 248 2.81 -15.96 -17.66
C VAL A 248 1.31 -15.70 -17.54
N VAL A 249 0.90 -14.75 -16.67
CA VAL A 249 -0.51 -14.39 -16.46
C VAL A 249 -1.17 -14.00 -17.79
N SER A 250 -0.53 -13.15 -18.59
CA SER A 250 -1.05 -12.73 -19.89
C SER A 250 -1.30 -13.89 -20.85
N ARG A 251 -0.47 -14.93 -20.78
CA ARG A 251 -0.62 -16.14 -21.62
C ARG A 251 -1.69 -17.08 -21.11
N CYS A 252 -2.07 -16.96 -19.84
CA CYS A 252 -3.09 -17.79 -19.20
C CYS A 252 -4.50 -17.17 -19.25
N THR A 253 -4.66 -15.90 -19.61
CA THR A 253 -5.92 -15.15 -19.54
C THR A 253 -7.16 -15.90 -20.08
N PRO A 254 -7.09 -16.71 -21.13
CA PRO A 254 -8.25 -17.48 -21.58
C PRO A 254 -8.62 -18.67 -20.68
N ALA A 255 -7.80 -19.03 -19.69
CA ALA A 255 -7.96 -20.22 -18.87
C ALA A 255 -8.64 -19.96 -17.51
N PHE A 256 -8.85 -18.71 -17.15
CA PHE A 256 -9.46 -18.31 -15.87
C PHE A 256 -10.38 -17.09 -16.05
N ASP A 257 -11.34 -16.92 -15.14
CA ASP A 257 -12.32 -15.83 -15.11
C ASP A 257 -12.22 -14.97 -13.84
N GLY A 258 -11.26 -15.26 -12.96
CA GLY A 258 -10.90 -14.50 -11.79
C GLY A 258 -9.38 -14.45 -11.56
N LEU A 259 -8.84 -13.25 -11.36
CA LEU A 259 -7.42 -12.98 -11.07
C LEU A 259 -7.28 -12.28 -9.73
#